data_683cccee124d0d6dffe3e820c044ba52
#
_entry.id   683cccee124d0d6dffe3e820c044ba52
#
_cell.length_a   1.000
_cell.length_b   1.000
_cell.length_c   1.000
_cell.angle_alpha   90.00
_cell.angle_beta   90.00
_cell.angle_gamma   90.00
#
_symmetry.space_group_name_H-M   'P 1'
#
loop_
_entity.id
_entity.type
_entity.pdbx_description
1 polymer ?
#
loop_
_entity_poly.entity_id
_entity_poly.type
_entity_poly.pdbx_seq_one_letter_code
_entity_poly.pdbx_strand_id
1 'polypeptide(L)'
;MKYWHSLLLIACLALTAHGQTLEQLITAPDLWQTPQADFVDQHHDLGFYWLSATKDRAETHSKGLQLFGGRVYEMDAGFQGDKLGNLTVCIFNRGDAGNLTKDELTTLLQTNLQKMNDLVKVQPVVQGPNPSDAVKTYGWSWQTPTTKYVLEYSFTKEVKTRSIPFRAEFVRLQITPAEKAKSFLAAALASATPQMAFNGPSHVKKDPSGDVRIDTVPMVDQGQKGYCVVATAERVLRYYGVPVDENELAELANSSATAGTSNEAMFESLKKLSQRLRVKIRTINNMDVRQILDLITEYNRKAKHGHRAPEIPDQGLMLDMQRIYSSMQFDVLKDTRTHNKAEVDRFQQMVQDHIDQGVPLLWSVMLGLAPETNAPKTIGGHMRLIIGYNLTTNEILYSDSWGPGHELKRMPADNAWTITTSLNTIEPLNGTSGGG
;
A
#
# COMPACT_ATOMS: atom_id res chain seq x y z
N MET A 1 -28.79 55.02 53.66
CA MET A 1 -29.03 53.86 52.73
C MET A 1 -27.81 53.68 51.86
N LYS A 2 -26.98 52.64 52.16
CA LYS A 2 -25.73 52.34 51.45
C LYS A 2 -26.04 51.17 50.58
N TYR A 3 -25.94 51.30 49.25
CA TYR A 3 -26.04 50.20 48.29
C TYR A 3 -24.62 49.59 48.07
N TRP A 4 -24.41 48.33 48.45
CA TRP A 4 -23.27 47.55 48.11
C TRP A 4 -23.54 46.83 46.77
N HIS A 5 -22.81 47.18 45.78
CA HIS A 5 -22.78 46.43 44.50
C HIS A 5 -21.72 45.36 44.57
N SER A 6 -22.15 44.12 44.69
CA SER A 6 -21.25 42.93 44.56
C SER A 6 -20.97 42.72 43.10
N LEU A 7 -19.75 43.01 42.63
CA LEU A 7 -19.24 42.56 41.34
C LEU A 7 -18.90 41.07 41.43
N LEU A 8 -19.72 40.23 40.79
CA LEU A 8 -19.35 38.83 40.48
C LEU A 8 -18.35 38.84 39.30
N LEU A 9 -17.09 38.57 39.58
CA LEU A 9 -16.10 38.26 38.56
C LEU A 9 -16.35 36.83 38.06
N ILE A 10 -16.98 36.68 36.89
CA ILE A 10 -17.04 35.41 36.16
C ILE A 10 -15.69 35.24 35.48
N ALA A 11 -14.80 34.43 36.07
CA ALA A 11 -13.60 33.95 35.41
C ALA A 11 -14.03 32.97 34.32
N CYS A 12 -14.13 33.43 33.08
CA CYS A 12 -14.17 32.55 31.94
C CYS A 12 -12.80 31.84 31.84
N LEU A 13 -12.70 30.63 32.36
CA LEU A 13 -11.66 29.70 32.00
C LEU A 13 -11.84 29.41 30.49
N ALA A 14 -11.04 30.05 29.65
CA ALA A 14 -10.86 29.64 28.29
C ALA A 14 -10.19 28.25 28.36
N LEU A 15 -11.00 27.21 28.30
CA LEU A 15 -10.51 25.86 27.93
C LEU A 15 -9.97 25.99 26.51
N THR A 16 -8.63 26.16 26.39
CA THR A 16 -7.95 25.88 25.14
C THR A 16 -8.21 24.41 24.86
N ALA A 17 -9.09 24.11 23.93
CA ALA A 17 -9.25 22.78 23.38
C ALA A 17 -7.92 22.44 22.68
N HIS A 18 -6.98 21.87 23.43
CA HIS A 18 -5.83 21.20 22.84
C HIS A 18 -6.41 19.93 22.24
N GLY A 19 -6.26 19.73 20.93
CA GLY A 19 -6.62 18.48 20.27
C GLY A 19 -5.95 17.30 20.97
N GLN A 20 -6.53 16.12 20.86
CA GLN A 20 -5.99 14.90 21.43
C GLN A 20 -4.56 14.63 20.91
N THR A 21 -3.62 14.32 21.81
CA THR A 21 -2.27 13.89 21.40
C THR A 21 -2.21 12.39 21.17
N LEU A 22 -1.20 11.90 20.41
CA LEU A 22 -1.01 10.47 20.21
C LEU A 22 -0.70 9.75 21.52
N GLU A 23 0.04 10.37 22.43
CA GLU A 23 0.34 9.80 23.75
C GLU A 23 -0.96 9.57 24.55
N GLN A 24 -1.91 10.48 24.47
CA GLN A 24 -3.20 10.33 25.11
C GLN A 24 -4.02 9.22 24.49
N LEU A 25 -4.03 9.13 23.15
CA LEU A 25 -4.75 8.06 22.44
C LEU A 25 -4.18 6.70 22.82
N ILE A 26 -2.87 6.48 22.68
CA ILE A 26 -2.25 5.16 22.86
C ILE A 26 -2.25 4.67 24.30
N THR A 27 -2.50 5.56 25.27
CA THR A 27 -2.59 5.23 26.70
C THR A 27 -4.00 5.31 27.27
N ALA A 28 -5.00 5.61 26.43
CA ALA A 28 -6.39 5.67 26.88
C ALA A 28 -6.84 4.34 27.51
N PRO A 29 -7.41 4.34 28.72
CA PRO A 29 -7.76 3.11 29.43
C PRO A 29 -8.87 2.33 28.74
N ASP A 30 -9.69 3.00 27.95
CA ASP A 30 -10.82 2.47 27.18
C ASP A 30 -10.52 2.29 25.69
N LEU A 31 -9.26 2.45 25.26
CA LEU A 31 -8.82 2.37 23.87
C LEU A 31 -9.43 1.17 23.13
N TRP A 32 -9.37 -0.01 23.73
CA TRP A 32 -9.84 -1.27 23.13
C TRP A 32 -11.37 -1.46 23.19
N GLN A 33 -12.07 -0.52 23.80
CA GLN A 33 -13.53 -0.53 23.91
C GLN A 33 -14.20 0.47 22.96
N THR A 34 -13.40 1.31 22.28
CA THR A 34 -13.89 2.26 21.29
C THR A 34 -14.62 1.53 20.16
N PRO A 35 -15.92 1.80 19.94
CA PRO A 35 -16.65 1.17 18.86
C PRO A 35 -16.08 1.60 17.50
N GLN A 36 -16.03 0.68 16.55
CA GLN A 36 -15.60 0.98 15.18
C GLN A 36 -16.32 2.21 14.61
N ALA A 37 -17.65 2.27 14.75
CA ALA A 37 -18.45 3.33 14.19
C ALA A 37 -18.02 4.75 14.63
N ASP A 38 -17.53 4.87 15.86
CA ASP A 38 -17.24 6.17 16.51
C ASP A 38 -15.77 6.58 16.40
N PHE A 39 -14.88 5.65 16.01
CA PHE A 39 -13.43 5.86 16.09
C PHE A 39 -12.94 7.07 15.29
N VAL A 40 -13.32 7.18 14.02
CA VAL A 40 -12.86 8.28 13.15
C VAL A 40 -13.41 9.62 13.63
N ASP A 41 -14.67 9.65 14.06
CA ASP A 41 -15.31 10.88 14.56
C ASP A 41 -14.68 11.33 15.89
N GLN A 42 -14.36 10.40 16.80
CA GLN A 42 -13.71 10.70 18.08
C GLN A 42 -12.27 11.19 17.91
N HIS A 43 -11.58 10.74 16.86
CA HIS A 43 -10.17 11.05 16.59
C HIS A 43 -9.96 11.89 15.31
N HIS A 44 -10.99 12.66 14.90
CA HIS A 44 -10.93 13.50 13.71
C HIS A 44 -9.80 14.55 13.77
N ASP A 45 -9.46 15.05 14.96
CA ASP A 45 -8.36 15.99 15.18
C ASP A 45 -6.99 15.40 14.81
N LEU A 46 -6.84 14.08 14.86
CA LEU A 46 -5.66 13.36 14.42
C LEU A 46 -5.67 13.08 12.91
N GLY A 47 -6.77 13.41 12.23
CA GLY A 47 -6.91 13.29 10.79
C GLY A 47 -7.20 11.87 10.30
N PHE A 48 -7.73 10.98 11.14
CA PHE A 48 -8.14 9.65 10.73
C PHE A 48 -9.28 9.67 9.70
N TYR A 49 -9.22 8.77 8.75
CA TYR A 49 -10.27 8.52 7.76
C TYR A 49 -10.39 7.01 7.50
N TRP A 50 -11.58 6.57 7.09
CA TRP A 50 -11.82 5.19 6.71
C TRP A 50 -11.22 4.89 5.33
N LEU A 51 -10.47 3.80 5.21
CA LEU A 51 -9.89 3.38 3.92
C LEU A 51 -10.95 2.81 2.97
N SER A 52 -12.03 2.26 3.50
CA SER A 52 -13.09 1.64 2.71
C SER A 52 -14.46 1.74 3.40
N ALA A 53 -15.52 1.44 2.67
CA ALA A 53 -16.88 1.38 3.20
C ALA A 53 -17.08 0.26 4.23
N THR A 54 -16.23 -0.76 4.28
CA THR A 54 -16.27 -1.82 5.29
C THR A 54 -15.83 -1.36 6.66
N LYS A 55 -15.11 -0.21 6.73
CA LYS A 55 -14.59 0.39 7.95
C LYS A 55 -13.74 -0.56 8.81
N ASP A 56 -13.11 -1.55 8.19
CA ASP A 56 -12.21 -2.50 8.86
C ASP A 56 -10.83 -1.91 9.15
N ARG A 57 -10.51 -0.77 8.52
CA ARG A 57 -9.25 -0.04 8.73
C ARG A 57 -9.47 1.47 8.59
N ALA A 58 -8.93 2.22 9.55
CA ALA A 58 -8.78 3.67 9.47
C ALA A 58 -7.29 4.03 9.45
N GLU A 59 -6.97 5.13 8.81
CA GLU A 59 -5.59 5.58 8.62
C GLU A 59 -5.48 7.08 8.71
N THR A 60 -4.27 7.59 9.02
CA THR A 60 -3.96 9.00 8.94
C THR A 60 -2.53 9.24 8.48
N HIS A 61 -2.36 10.19 7.55
CA HIS A 61 -1.08 10.73 7.07
C HIS A 61 -0.96 12.22 7.41
N SER A 62 -1.62 12.69 8.45
CA SER A 62 -1.62 14.10 8.82
C SER A 62 -0.20 14.62 9.05
N LYS A 63 0.17 15.70 8.36
CA LYS A 63 1.52 16.31 8.48
C LYS A 63 1.82 16.85 9.87
N GLY A 64 0.78 17.10 10.69
CA GLY A 64 0.90 17.54 12.07
C GLY A 64 1.06 16.41 13.08
N LEU A 65 1.00 15.15 12.65
CA LEU A 65 1.04 14.00 13.54
C LEU A 65 2.41 13.90 14.22
N GLN A 66 2.39 13.82 15.55
CA GLN A 66 3.62 13.73 16.36
C GLN A 66 3.46 12.72 17.49
N LEU A 67 4.53 11.97 17.75
CA LEU A 67 4.69 11.15 18.95
C LEU A 67 5.96 11.64 19.68
N PHE A 68 5.84 12.01 20.95
CA PHE A 68 6.94 12.55 21.77
C PHE A 68 7.61 13.80 21.16
N GLY A 69 6.86 14.60 20.38
CA GLY A 69 7.38 15.75 19.64
C GLY A 69 8.15 15.39 18.37
N GLY A 70 8.35 14.10 18.08
CA GLY A 70 8.87 13.61 16.82
C GLY A 70 7.78 13.40 15.77
N ARG A 71 8.10 13.61 14.49
CA ARG A 71 7.17 13.38 13.39
C ARG A 71 6.73 11.91 13.34
N VAL A 72 5.45 11.69 13.09
CA VAL A 72 4.86 10.42 12.68
C VAL A 72 4.49 10.52 11.21
N TYR A 73 4.78 9.51 10.42
CA TYR A 73 4.53 9.52 8.98
C TYR A 73 3.14 8.98 8.65
N GLU A 74 2.72 8.01 9.44
CA GLU A 74 1.48 7.29 9.21
C GLU A 74 1.01 6.64 10.51
N MET A 75 -0.29 6.54 10.69
CA MET A 75 -0.86 5.72 11.76
C MET A 75 -2.06 4.94 11.24
N ASP A 76 -2.06 3.63 11.55
CA ASP A 76 -3.11 2.70 11.20
C ASP A 76 -3.90 2.24 12.41
N ALA A 77 -5.20 2.09 12.24
CA ALA A 77 -6.12 1.47 13.18
C ALA A 77 -6.84 0.31 12.50
N GLY A 78 -6.59 -0.90 12.94
CA GLY A 78 -7.24 -2.12 12.42
C GLY A 78 -8.35 -2.61 13.34
N PHE A 79 -9.49 -2.97 12.78
CA PHE A 79 -10.67 -3.42 13.50
C PHE A 79 -10.93 -4.90 13.31
N GLN A 80 -11.46 -5.56 14.33
CA GLN A 80 -11.94 -6.93 14.30
C GLN A 80 -13.39 -6.97 14.78
N GLY A 81 -14.30 -7.13 13.82
CA GLY A 81 -15.71 -6.86 14.08
C GLY A 81 -15.91 -5.37 14.37
N ASP A 82 -16.59 -5.06 15.45
CA ASP A 82 -16.91 -3.71 15.91
C ASP A 82 -15.87 -3.09 16.88
N LYS A 83 -14.70 -3.73 17.06
CA LYS A 83 -13.70 -3.32 18.05
C LYS A 83 -12.35 -3.07 17.45
N LEU A 84 -11.64 -2.08 17.99
CA LEU A 84 -10.25 -1.82 17.69
C LEU A 84 -9.40 -3.06 18.08
N GLY A 85 -8.65 -3.57 17.12
CA GLY A 85 -7.80 -4.74 17.27
C GLY A 85 -6.31 -4.45 17.37
N ASN A 86 -5.87 -3.35 16.74
CA ASN A 86 -4.48 -2.87 16.78
C ASN A 86 -4.38 -1.42 16.34
N LEU A 87 -3.31 -0.76 16.79
CA LEU A 87 -2.80 0.49 16.23
C LEU A 87 -1.34 0.28 15.82
N THR A 88 -0.95 0.89 14.71
CA THR A 88 0.45 0.94 14.26
C THR A 88 0.83 2.37 14.01
N VAL A 89 1.92 2.85 14.62
CA VAL A 89 2.45 4.21 14.46
C VAL A 89 3.78 4.11 13.72
N CYS A 90 3.85 4.60 12.49
CA CYS A 90 5.06 4.65 11.69
C CYS A 90 5.89 5.90 12.06
N ILE A 91 6.93 5.69 12.87
CA ILE A 91 7.84 6.76 13.34
C ILE A 91 8.86 7.11 12.27
N PHE A 92 9.29 6.14 11.50
CA PHE A 92 10.21 6.29 10.38
C PHE A 92 9.97 5.19 9.36
N ASN A 93 9.95 5.55 8.09
CA ASN A 93 10.13 4.62 6.98
C ASN A 93 11.00 5.26 5.89
N ARG A 94 11.75 4.44 5.18
CA ARG A 94 12.67 4.91 4.15
C ARG A 94 11.95 5.51 2.93
N GLY A 95 10.70 5.13 2.71
CA GLY A 95 9.89 5.63 1.60
C GLY A 95 9.48 7.09 1.74
N ASP A 96 9.22 7.54 2.97
CA ASP A 96 8.81 8.92 3.25
C ASP A 96 9.98 9.80 3.68
N ALA A 97 10.88 9.26 4.53
CA ALA A 97 11.93 10.03 5.19
C ALA A 97 13.27 10.02 4.44
N GLY A 98 13.45 9.10 3.48
CA GLY A 98 14.75 8.86 2.87
C GLY A 98 15.67 8.01 3.75
N ASN A 99 16.98 8.17 3.60
CA ASN A 99 17.95 7.34 4.30
C ASN A 99 18.36 7.99 5.64
N LEU A 100 18.48 7.17 6.69
CA LEU A 100 19.16 7.53 7.93
C LEU A 100 20.53 6.85 7.99
N THR A 101 21.49 7.56 8.57
CA THR A 101 22.76 6.97 9.01
C THR A 101 22.53 6.05 10.21
N LYS A 102 23.53 5.24 10.55
CA LYS A 102 23.47 4.37 11.72
C LYS A 102 23.33 5.18 13.03
N ASP A 103 24.00 6.33 13.12
CA ASP A 103 23.97 7.17 14.32
C ASP A 103 22.63 7.88 14.48
N GLU A 104 22.02 8.36 13.37
CA GLU A 104 20.67 8.95 13.36
C GLU A 104 19.62 7.90 13.77
N LEU A 105 19.69 6.69 13.22
CA LEU A 105 18.80 5.60 13.65
C LEU A 105 18.97 5.30 15.13
N THR A 106 20.22 5.21 15.62
CA THR A 106 20.50 4.93 17.04
C THR A 106 19.91 6.02 17.94
N THR A 107 20.07 7.29 17.58
CA THR A 107 19.50 8.42 18.32
C THR A 107 17.97 8.38 18.34
N LEU A 108 17.34 8.10 17.18
CA LEU A 108 15.89 7.97 17.07
C LEU A 108 15.37 6.86 17.99
N LEU A 109 16.02 5.69 17.97
CA LEU A 109 15.63 4.55 18.79
C LEU A 109 15.78 4.82 20.28
N GLN A 110 16.93 5.40 20.73
CA GLN A 110 17.17 5.73 22.13
C GLN A 110 16.17 6.75 22.65
N THR A 111 15.85 7.77 21.85
CA THR A 111 14.86 8.79 22.22
C THR A 111 13.48 8.17 22.42
N ASN A 112 13.01 7.35 21.47
CA ASN A 112 11.69 6.72 21.59
C ASN A 112 11.65 5.67 22.70
N LEU A 113 12.72 4.90 22.90
CA LEU A 113 12.82 3.93 24.00
C LEU A 113 12.70 4.64 25.36
N GLN A 114 13.43 5.74 25.58
CA GLN A 114 13.36 6.49 26.84
C GLN A 114 11.97 7.08 27.06
N LYS A 115 11.39 7.70 26.04
CA LYS A 115 10.04 8.30 26.11
C LYS A 115 8.96 7.24 26.39
N MET A 116 9.06 6.05 25.78
CA MET A 116 8.17 4.93 26.07
C MET A 116 8.31 4.43 27.50
N ASN A 117 9.55 4.31 28.03
CA ASN A 117 9.78 3.96 29.43
C ASN A 117 9.12 4.94 30.38
N ASP A 118 9.25 6.25 30.10
CA ASP A 118 8.66 7.32 30.91
C ASP A 118 7.12 7.32 30.83
N LEU A 119 6.55 6.97 29.66
CA LEU A 119 5.11 6.93 29.44
C LEU A 119 4.46 5.71 30.10
N VAL A 120 4.99 4.51 29.81
CA VAL A 120 4.37 3.24 30.24
C VAL A 120 4.75 2.86 31.66
N LYS A 121 5.92 3.32 32.16
CA LYS A 121 6.45 3.05 33.51
C LYS A 121 6.60 1.55 33.84
N VAL A 122 6.86 0.75 32.82
CA VAL A 122 7.15 -0.68 32.91
C VAL A 122 8.52 -0.92 32.28
N GLN A 123 9.29 -1.88 32.80
CA GLN A 123 10.57 -2.24 32.22
C GLN A 123 10.37 -2.96 30.87
N PRO A 124 11.09 -2.56 29.81
CA PRO A 124 10.96 -3.21 28.51
C PRO A 124 11.66 -4.57 28.47
N VAL A 125 11.12 -5.46 27.67
CA VAL A 125 11.77 -6.71 27.28
C VAL A 125 12.38 -6.55 25.90
N VAL A 126 13.68 -6.83 25.77
CA VAL A 126 14.38 -6.77 24.49
C VAL A 126 13.86 -7.84 23.54
N GLN A 127 13.55 -7.43 22.30
CA GLN A 127 13.12 -8.31 21.23
C GLN A 127 14.23 -8.48 20.20
N GLY A 128 14.58 -9.71 19.90
CA GLY A 128 15.54 -10.06 18.84
C GLY A 128 14.83 -10.61 17.62
N PRO A 129 15.52 -10.71 16.48
CA PRO A 129 14.94 -11.24 15.25
C PRO A 129 14.70 -12.74 15.37
N ASN A 130 13.54 -13.18 14.91
CA ASN A 130 13.31 -14.60 14.70
C ASN A 130 14.10 -15.05 13.44
N PRO A 131 14.93 -16.11 13.52
CA PRO A 131 15.69 -16.62 12.38
C PRO A 131 14.84 -16.98 11.16
N SER A 132 13.59 -17.39 11.38
CA SER A 132 12.65 -17.78 10.32
C SER A 132 12.00 -16.57 9.61
N ASP A 133 12.04 -15.35 10.19
CA ASP A 133 11.38 -14.20 9.62
C ASP A 133 12.11 -13.71 8.37
N ALA A 134 11.34 -13.32 7.36
CA ALA A 134 11.87 -12.78 6.11
C ALA A 134 12.54 -11.43 6.33
N VAL A 135 11.92 -10.59 7.16
CA VAL A 135 12.45 -9.32 7.63
C VAL A 135 12.95 -9.49 9.07
N LYS A 136 14.15 -9.04 9.34
CA LYS A 136 14.76 -9.14 10.67
C LYS A 136 14.42 -7.91 11.49
N THR A 137 13.40 -8.02 12.33
CA THR A 137 12.99 -6.96 13.25
C THR A 137 13.67 -7.10 14.62
N TYR A 138 14.04 -5.98 15.18
CA TYR A 138 14.63 -5.82 16.51
C TYR A 138 13.78 -4.82 17.28
N GLY A 139 13.86 -4.81 18.61
CA GLY A 139 13.15 -3.78 19.36
C GLY A 139 12.98 -4.07 20.83
N TRP A 140 11.93 -3.49 21.39
CA TRP A 140 11.56 -3.60 22.81
C TRP A 140 10.06 -3.72 22.94
N SER A 141 9.62 -4.48 23.93
CA SER A 141 8.19 -4.60 24.24
C SER A 141 7.90 -4.24 25.68
N TRP A 142 6.76 -3.60 25.90
CA TRP A 142 6.18 -3.31 27.20
C TRP A 142 4.81 -3.96 27.29
N GLN A 143 4.46 -4.44 28.45
CA GLN A 143 3.15 -4.99 28.69
C GLN A 143 2.52 -4.40 29.93
N THR A 144 1.37 -3.76 29.78
CA THR A 144 0.48 -3.35 30.84
C THR A 144 -0.64 -4.39 31.01
N PRO A 145 -1.52 -4.25 31.99
CA PRO A 145 -2.66 -5.18 32.12
C PRO A 145 -3.59 -5.23 30.90
N THR A 146 -3.70 -4.15 30.14
CA THR A 146 -4.64 -4.03 29.01
C THR A 146 -3.98 -3.97 27.66
N THR A 147 -2.73 -3.50 27.60
CA THR A 147 -2.09 -3.12 26.33
C THR A 147 -0.66 -3.65 26.26
N LYS A 148 -0.30 -4.16 25.10
CA LYS A 148 1.08 -4.47 24.73
C LYS A 148 1.56 -3.47 23.70
N TYR A 149 2.75 -2.91 23.96
CA TYR A 149 3.46 -2.02 23.05
C TYR A 149 4.70 -2.73 22.56
N VAL A 150 5.03 -2.58 21.28
CA VAL A 150 6.26 -3.11 20.70
C VAL A 150 6.87 -2.03 19.80
N LEU A 151 7.98 -1.45 20.25
CA LEU A 151 8.79 -0.57 19.41
C LEU A 151 9.72 -1.46 18.58
N GLU A 152 9.45 -1.52 17.29
CA GLU A 152 10.20 -2.35 16.34
C GLU A 152 10.97 -1.50 15.34
N TYR A 153 12.10 -2.03 14.90
CA TYR A 153 12.87 -1.45 13.82
C TYR A 153 13.54 -2.53 12.98
N SER A 154 13.79 -2.20 11.73
CA SER A 154 14.59 -3.02 10.81
C SER A 154 15.67 -2.20 10.11
N PHE A 155 16.73 -2.87 9.71
CA PHE A 155 17.82 -2.27 8.97
C PHE A 155 18.58 -3.33 8.15
N THR A 156 19.06 -2.93 6.99
CA THR A 156 20.02 -3.69 6.19
C THR A 156 21.44 -3.39 6.65
N LYS A 157 22.18 -4.44 7.05
CA LYS A 157 23.58 -4.30 7.47
C LYS A 157 24.46 -3.94 6.27
N GLU A 158 25.45 -3.08 6.51
CA GLU A 158 26.52 -2.86 5.54
C GLU A 158 27.27 -4.15 5.25
N VAL A 159 27.46 -4.47 3.96
CA VAL A 159 28.31 -5.58 3.50
C VAL A 159 29.30 -5.04 2.50
N LYS A 160 30.48 -4.63 2.95
CA LYS A 160 31.53 -4.00 2.11
C LYS A 160 31.95 -4.85 0.94
N THR A 161 32.06 -6.18 1.11
CA THR A 161 32.44 -7.14 0.05
C THR A 161 31.44 -7.23 -1.09
N ARG A 162 30.17 -6.77 -0.86
CA ARG A 162 29.08 -6.77 -1.86
C ARG A 162 28.60 -5.36 -2.20
N SER A 163 29.31 -4.33 -1.74
CA SER A 163 28.91 -2.91 -1.91
C SER A 163 27.48 -2.63 -1.47
N ILE A 164 27.00 -3.32 -0.43
CA ILE A 164 25.69 -3.07 0.17
C ILE A 164 25.88 -2.05 1.28
N PRO A 165 25.32 -0.83 1.19
CA PRO A 165 25.43 0.17 2.25
C PRO A 165 24.52 -0.18 3.42
N PHE A 166 24.78 0.41 4.59
CA PHE A 166 23.82 0.44 5.68
C PHE A 166 22.55 1.18 5.25
N ARG A 167 21.39 0.65 5.61
CA ARG A 167 20.10 1.30 5.40
C ARG A 167 19.20 1.06 6.60
N ALA A 168 18.68 2.13 7.20
CA ALA A 168 17.53 2.04 8.08
C ALA A 168 16.28 1.79 7.20
N GLU A 169 15.48 0.80 7.54
CA GLU A 169 14.30 0.47 6.72
C GLU A 169 13.03 1.07 7.31
N PHE A 170 12.74 0.78 8.58
CA PHE A 170 11.62 1.38 9.31
C PHE A 170 11.84 1.39 10.83
N VAL A 171 11.07 2.26 11.51
CA VAL A 171 10.85 2.26 12.97
C VAL A 171 9.36 2.46 13.19
N ARG A 172 8.70 1.55 13.91
CA ARG A 172 7.28 1.62 14.20
C ARG A 172 6.96 1.21 15.63
N LEU A 173 5.86 1.73 16.15
CA LEU A 173 5.28 1.30 17.42
C LEU A 173 3.99 0.54 17.13
N GLN A 174 3.99 -0.76 17.41
CA GLN A 174 2.79 -1.59 17.38
C GLN A 174 2.13 -1.60 18.74
N ILE A 175 0.83 -1.45 18.76
CA ILE A 175 0.01 -1.36 19.98
C ILE A 175 -1.15 -2.32 19.82
N THR A 176 -1.28 -3.27 20.74
CA THR A 176 -2.30 -4.31 20.67
C THR A 176 -2.88 -4.58 22.06
N PRO A 177 -4.08 -5.18 22.16
CA PRO A 177 -4.55 -5.74 23.40
C PRO A 177 -3.51 -6.69 24.01
N ALA A 178 -3.43 -6.76 25.34
CA ALA A 178 -2.37 -7.48 26.08
C ALA A 178 -2.13 -8.94 25.65
N GLU A 179 -3.13 -9.59 25.06
CA GLU A 179 -3.08 -10.99 24.64
C GLU A 179 -2.51 -11.21 23.22
N LYS A 180 -2.23 -10.13 22.46
CA LYS A 180 -1.86 -10.23 21.04
C LYS A 180 -0.62 -9.41 20.72
N ALA A 181 0.50 -9.99 20.34
CA ALA A 181 1.53 -9.27 19.62
C ALA A 181 2.51 -10.17 18.86
N LYS A 182 2.48 -10.07 17.55
CA LYS A 182 3.51 -10.58 16.63
C LYS A 182 3.64 -9.57 15.48
N SER A 183 4.81 -9.47 14.84
CA SER A 183 4.98 -8.79 13.56
C SER A 183 3.94 -9.31 12.55
N PHE A 184 3.39 -8.46 11.70
CA PHE A 184 2.39 -8.85 10.71
C PHE A 184 2.90 -9.96 9.80
N LEU A 185 4.12 -9.83 9.28
CA LEU A 185 4.69 -10.84 8.39
C LEU A 185 5.05 -12.13 9.16
N ALA A 186 5.56 -12.02 10.39
CA ALA A 186 5.80 -13.17 11.26
C ALA A 186 4.50 -13.88 11.61
N ALA A 187 3.41 -13.15 11.84
CA ALA A 187 2.08 -13.73 12.09
C ALA A 187 1.57 -14.44 10.83
N ALA A 188 1.75 -13.86 9.64
CA ALA A 188 1.41 -14.50 8.37
C ALA A 188 2.20 -15.79 8.13
N LEU A 189 3.48 -15.77 8.47
CA LEU A 189 4.37 -16.91 8.29
C LEU A 189 4.17 -18.00 9.38
N ALA A 190 3.74 -17.62 10.59
CA ALA A 190 3.48 -18.53 11.70
C ALA A 190 2.07 -19.14 11.66
N SER A 191 1.11 -18.47 11.05
CA SER A 191 -0.26 -18.97 10.89
C SER A 191 -0.38 -20.04 9.79
N ALA A 192 0.57 -20.99 9.79
CA ALA A 192 0.50 -22.21 8.98
C ALA A 192 -0.62 -23.18 9.42
N THR A 193 -1.61 -22.70 10.19
CA THR A 193 -2.89 -23.39 10.28
C THR A 193 -3.53 -23.40 8.89
N PRO A 194 -4.18 -24.50 8.49
CA PRO A 194 -4.87 -24.57 7.22
C PRO A 194 -5.86 -23.40 7.15
N GLN A 195 -5.49 -22.33 6.42
CA GLN A 195 -6.46 -21.34 6.02
C GLN A 195 -7.54 -22.09 5.26
N MET A 196 -8.81 -21.87 5.60
CA MET A 196 -9.92 -22.39 4.80
C MET A 196 -9.60 -22.08 3.34
N ALA A 197 -9.78 -23.07 2.47
CA ALA A 197 -9.47 -22.91 1.06
C ALA A 197 -10.14 -21.62 0.55
N PHE A 198 -9.34 -20.67 0.06
CA PHE A 198 -9.87 -19.41 -0.47
C PHE A 198 -10.77 -19.71 -1.67
N ASN A 199 -12.02 -19.31 -1.60
CA ASN A 199 -12.99 -19.46 -2.66
C ASN A 199 -13.11 -18.15 -3.47
N GLY A 200 -12.23 -17.94 -4.42
CA GLY A 200 -12.20 -16.73 -5.24
C GLY A 200 -13.55 -16.37 -5.91
N PRO A 201 -14.23 -17.31 -6.59
CA PRO A 201 -15.50 -17.02 -7.24
C PRO A 201 -16.60 -16.48 -6.31
N SER A 202 -16.58 -16.82 -5.02
CA SER A 202 -17.55 -16.27 -4.06
C SER A 202 -17.40 -14.78 -3.77
N HIS A 203 -16.27 -14.19 -4.13
CA HIS A 203 -15.98 -12.76 -4.00
C HIS A 203 -16.34 -11.96 -5.26
N VAL A 204 -16.78 -12.64 -6.32
CA VAL A 204 -17.15 -12.00 -7.60
C VAL A 204 -18.62 -11.62 -7.57
N LYS A 205 -18.88 -10.33 -7.73
CA LYS A 205 -20.23 -9.78 -7.88
C LYS A 205 -20.52 -9.45 -9.32
N LYS A 206 -21.75 -9.77 -9.75
CA LYS A 206 -22.33 -9.39 -11.04
C LYS A 206 -23.52 -8.50 -10.76
N ASP A 207 -23.51 -7.29 -11.26
CA ASP A 207 -24.62 -6.37 -11.05
C ASP A 207 -25.46 -6.14 -12.33
N PRO A 208 -26.67 -5.60 -12.21
CA PRO A 208 -27.57 -5.39 -13.37
C PRO A 208 -27.01 -4.44 -14.43
N SER A 209 -26.03 -3.61 -14.12
CA SER A 209 -25.35 -2.72 -15.09
C SER A 209 -24.40 -3.46 -16.02
N GLY A 210 -24.15 -4.74 -15.75
CA GLY A 210 -23.21 -5.58 -16.48
C GLY A 210 -21.79 -5.58 -15.89
N ASP A 211 -21.57 -4.92 -14.77
CA ASP A 211 -20.29 -5.00 -14.06
C ASP A 211 -20.08 -6.39 -13.45
N VAL A 212 -18.93 -6.96 -13.72
CA VAL A 212 -18.43 -8.19 -13.09
C VAL A 212 -17.16 -7.81 -12.34
N ARG A 213 -17.18 -7.89 -11.00
CA ARG A 213 -16.05 -7.38 -10.20
C ARG A 213 -15.82 -8.15 -8.91
N ILE A 214 -14.57 -8.14 -8.46
CA ILE A 214 -14.16 -8.55 -7.11
C ILE A 214 -14.44 -7.37 -6.18
N ASP A 215 -15.27 -7.56 -5.16
CA ASP A 215 -15.82 -6.47 -4.33
C ASP A 215 -15.11 -6.33 -2.97
N THR A 216 -14.26 -7.29 -2.63
CA THR A 216 -13.70 -7.43 -1.26
C THR A 216 -12.20 -7.21 -1.19
N VAL A 217 -11.58 -6.64 -2.22
CA VAL A 217 -10.15 -6.31 -2.17
C VAL A 217 -9.95 -5.11 -1.22
N PRO A 218 -9.17 -5.26 -0.12
CA PRO A 218 -8.98 -4.19 0.84
C PRO A 218 -8.33 -2.97 0.19
N MET A 219 -8.64 -1.77 0.70
CA MET A 219 -7.91 -0.56 0.35
C MET A 219 -6.66 -0.42 1.23
N VAL A 220 -5.60 0.10 0.64
CA VAL A 220 -4.39 0.61 1.29
C VAL A 220 -4.08 1.95 0.64
N ASP A 221 -3.76 2.95 1.44
CA ASP A 221 -3.28 4.23 0.93
C ASP A 221 -1.74 4.24 0.97
N GLN A 222 -1.12 4.30 -0.20
CA GLN A 222 0.34 4.35 -0.30
C GLN A 222 0.96 5.68 0.18
N GLY A 223 0.13 6.68 0.51
CA GLY A 223 0.58 8.02 0.87
C GLY A 223 1.30 8.72 -0.29
N GLN A 224 2.29 9.54 0.04
CA GLN A 224 3.08 10.31 -0.93
C GLN A 224 4.34 9.57 -1.42
N LYS A 225 4.60 8.38 -0.89
CA LYS A 225 5.77 7.56 -1.19
C LYS A 225 5.59 6.75 -2.49
N GLY A 226 6.68 6.38 -3.13
CA GLY A 226 6.69 5.56 -4.34
C GLY A 226 6.36 4.07 -4.09
N TYR A 227 5.35 3.79 -3.27
CA TYR A 227 5.00 2.44 -2.81
C TYR A 227 3.82 1.81 -3.57
N CYS A 228 3.50 2.29 -4.77
CA CYS A 228 2.37 1.74 -5.53
C CYS A 228 2.45 0.21 -5.71
N VAL A 229 3.63 -0.34 -5.95
CA VAL A 229 3.84 -1.80 -6.09
C VAL A 229 3.66 -2.51 -4.75
N VAL A 230 4.21 -1.92 -3.67
CA VAL A 230 4.12 -2.44 -2.31
C VAL A 230 2.67 -2.48 -1.84
N ALA A 231 1.99 -1.33 -1.89
CA ALA A 231 0.59 -1.19 -1.47
C ALA A 231 -0.35 -2.09 -2.29
N THR A 232 -0.12 -2.19 -3.61
CA THR A 232 -0.90 -3.08 -4.47
C THR A 232 -0.69 -4.55 -4.09
N ALA A 233 0.55 -4.96 -3.82
CA ALA A 233 0.86 -6.33 -3.38
C ALA A 233 0.25 -6.63 -1.99
N GLU A 234 0.34 -5.68 -1.05
CA GLU A 234 -0.30 -5.79 0.26
C GLU A 234 -1.80 -6.01 0.14
N ARG A 235 -2.49 -5.22 -0.69
CA ARG A 235 -3.95 -5.36 -0.92
C ARG A 235 -4.31 -6.77 -1.36
N VAL A 236 -3.56 -7.34 -2.31
CA VAL A 236 -3.83 -8.70 -2.82
C VAL A 236 -3.51 -9.75 -1.77
N LEU A 237 -2.42 -9.63 -1.02
CA LEU A 237 -2.08 -10.55 0.06
C LEU A 237 -3.13 -10.52 1.19
N ARG A 238 -3.56 -9.33 1.60
CA ARG A 238 -4.65 -9.16 2.59
C ARG A 238 -5.98 -9.70 2.09
N TYR A 239 -6.29 -9.53 0.80
CA TYR A 239 -7.47 -10.14 0.18
C TYR A 239 -7.50 -11.65 0.34
N TYR A 240 -6.35 -12.31 0.29
CA TYR A 240 -6.21 -13.74 0.57
C TYR A 240 -6.08 -14.09 2.06
N GLY A 241 -6.25 -13.10 2.93
CA GLY A 241 -6.15 -13.31 4.40
C GLY A 241 -4.72 -13.45 4.90
N VAL A 242 -3.72 -13.05 4.11
CA VAL A 242 -2.32 -13.01 4.53
C VAL A 242 -2.05 -11.62 5.14
N PRO A 243 -1.91 -11.51 6.47
CA PRO A 243 -1.61 -10.23 7.10
C PRO A 243 -0.15 -9.87 6.80
N VAL A 244 0.03 -8.74 6.16
CA VAL A 244 1.35 -8.18 5.78
C VAL A 244 1.37 -6.70 6.11
N ASP A 245 2.56 -6.18 6.28
CA ASP A 245 2.82 -4.75 6.50
C ASP A 245 3.59 -4.17 5.32
N GLU A 246 3.21 -2.97 4.87
CA GLU A 246 3.81 -2.36 3.71
C GLU A 246 5.31 -2.05 3.90
N ASN A 247 5.74 -1.68 5.11
CA ASN A 247 7.14 -1.36 5.38
C ASN A 247 8.03 -2.61 5.31
N GLU A 248 7.51 -3.77 5.77
CA GLU A 248 8.19 -5.06 5.60
C GLU A 248 8.27 -5.46 4.11
N LEU A 249 7.20 -5.26 3.34
CA LEU A 249 7.22 -5.51 1.90
C LEU A 249 8.17 -4.55 1.17
N ALA A 250 8.22 -3.28 1.58
CA ALA A 250 9.12 -2.28 1.03
C ALA A 250 10.60 -2.62 1.26
N GLU A 251 10.94 -3.11 2.46
CA GLU A 251 12.29 -3.63 2.76
C GLU A 251 12.65 -4.80 1.84
N LEU A 252 11.77 -5.78 1.71
CA LEU A 252 11.97 -6.96 0.85
C LEU A 252 12.19 -6.55 -0.61
N ALA A 253 11.44 -5.57 -1.09
CA ALA A 253 11.55 -5.05 -2.47
C ALA A 253 12.69 -4.05 -2.66
N ASN A 254 13.41 -3.68 -1.60
CA ASN A 254 14.42 -2.63 -1.61
C ASN A 254 13.88 -1.28 -2.11
N SER A 255 12.65 -0.93 -1.72
CA SER A 255 11.99 0.32 -2.09
C SER A 255 12.71 1.54 -1.52
N SER A 256 12.60 2.69 -2.18
CA SER A 256 13.19 3.94 -1.71
C SER A 256 12.33 5.16 -2.06
N ALA A 257 12.55 6.27 -1.32
CA ALA A 257 11.86 7.54 -1.55
C ALA A 257 12.10 8.12 -2.95
N THR A 258 13.28 7.87 -3.55
CA THR A 258 13.68 8.48 -4.82
C THR A 258 13.43 7.60 -6.03
N ALA A 259 13.61 6.28 -5.90
CA ALA A 259 13.46 5.32 -7.00
C ALA A 259 12.13 4.55 -6.96
N GLY A 260 11.34 4.71 -5.88
CA GLY A 260 10.12 3.94 -5.69
C GLY A 260 10.40 2.45 -5.48
N THR A 261 9.52 1.61 -6.03
CA THR A 261 9.60 0.16 -5.95
C THR A 261 9.69 -0.44 -7.34
N SER A 262 10.73 -1.23 -7.62
CA SER A 262 10.81 -2.02 -8.85
C SER A 262 9.84 -3.20 -8.80
N ASN A 263 9.07 -3.40 -9.87
CA ASN A 263 8.19 -4.57 -10.03
C ASN A 263 8.97 -5.87 -9.92
N GLU A 264 10.12 -5.96 -10.61
CA GLU A 264 10.97 -7.14 -10.62
C GLU A 264 11.48 -7.46 -9.22
N ALA A 265 11.97 -6.45 -8.48
CA ALA A 265 12.48 -6.63 -7.12
C ALA A 265 11.38 -7.12 -6.16
N MET A 266 10.17 -6.57 -6.26
CA MET A 266 9.02 -7.01 -5.47
C MET A 266 8.65 -8.46 -5.81
N PHE A 267 8.44 -8.77 -7.09
CA PHE A 267 8.00 -10.11 -7.49
C PHE A 267 9.05 -11.17 -7.21
N GLU A 268 10.34 -10.89 -7.40
CA GLU A 268 11.42 -11.82 -7.01
C GLU A 268 11.47 -12.06 -5.49
N SER A 269 11.21 -11.04 -4.69
CA SER A 269 11.14 -11.17 -3.23
C SER A 269 9.93 -11.99 -2.80
N LEU A 270 8.75 -11.72 -3.37
CA LEU A 270 7.54 -12.51 -3.12
C LEU A 270 7.69 -13.97 -3.60
N LYS A 271 8.36 -14.22 -4.74
CA LYS A 271 8.65 -15.58 -5.20
C LYS A 271 9.50 -16.37 -4.19
N LYS A 272 10.50 -15.73 -3.57
CA LYS A 272 11.32 -16.36 -2.52
C LYS A 272 10.50 -16.73 -1.27
N LEU A 273 9.44 -15.96 -1.00
CA LEU A 273 8.54 -16.17 0.12
C LEU A 273 7.27 -16.96 -0.24
N SER A 274 7.07 -17.30 -1.50
CA SER A 274 5.83 -17.85 -2.05
C SER A 274 5.30 -19.06 -1.26
N GLN A 275 6.15 -19.99 -0.91
CA GLN A 275 5.78 -21.19 -0.12
C GLN A 275 5.33 -20.82 1.30
N ARG A 276 5.99 -19.84 1.92
CA ARG A 276 5.66 -19.37 3.27
C ARG A 276 4.36 -18.56 3.29
N LEU A 277 4.20 -17.69 2.31
CA LEU A 277 2.96 -16.90 2.12
C LEU A 277 1.83 -17.73 1.52
N ARG A 278 2.12 -18.97 1.10
CA ARG A 278 1.17 -19.86 0.43
C ARG A 278 0.53 -19.24 -0.81
N VAL A 279 1.34 -18.51 -1.58
CA VAL A 279 0.94 -17.87 -2.84
C VAL A 279 1.84 -18.29 -3.99
N LYS A 280 1.31 -18.18 -5.20
CA LYS A 280 2.04 -18.32 -6.45
C LYS A 280 2.02 -16.99 -7.19
N ILE A 281 3.17 -16.55 -7.64
CA ILE A 281 3.33 -15.33 -8.43
C ILE A 281 3.51 -15.71 -9.89
N ARG A 282 2.72 -15.10 -10.78
CA ARG A 282 2.83 -15.31 -12.22
C ARG A 282 2.91 -13.97 -12.94
N THR A 283 3.76 -13.91 -13.94
CA THR A 283 3.74 -12.87 -14.97
C THR A 283 2.86 -13.37 -16.11
N ILE A 284 1.76 -12.68 -16.35
CA ILE A 284 0.77 -13.02 -17.38
C ILE A 284 1.14 -12.35 -18.70
N ASN A 285 1.54 -11.08 -18.61
CA ASN A 285 2.02 -10.28 -19.73
C ASN A 285 3.13 -9.36 -19.24
N ASN A 286 4.15 -9.16 -20.05
CA ASN A 286 5.21 -8.19 -19.78
C ASN A 286 5.76 -7.68 -21.09
N MET A 287 5.89 -6.37 -21.22
CA MET A 287 6.49 -5.75 -22.40
C MET A 287 8.02 -5.81 -22.28
N ASP A 288 8.65 -6.65 -23.06
CA ASP A 288 10.10 -6.78 -23.10
C ASP A 288 10.78 -5.70 -23.98
N VAL A 289 12.10 -5.64 -23.95
CA VAL A 289 12.89 -4.66 -24.71
C VAL A 289 12.58 -4.69 -26.20
N ARG A 290 12.41 -5.89 -26.79
CA ARG A 290 12.11 -6.05 -28.21
C ARG A 290 10.72 -5.46 -28.53
N GLN A 291 9.72 -5.79 -27.72
CA GLN A 291 8.37 -5.26 -27.91
C GLN A 291 8.31 -3.73 -27.74
N ILE A 292 9.17 -3.14 -26.88
CA ILE A 292 9.29 -1.68 -26.76
C ILE A 292 9.89 -1.08 -28.03
N LEU A 293 10.93 -1.68 -28.58
CA LEU A 293 11.56 -1.23 -29.83
C LEU A 293 10.61 -1.36 -31.03
N ASP A 294 9.87 -2.47 -31.11
CA ASP A 294 8.83 -2.67 -32.12
C ASP A 294 7.71 -1.63 -31.98
N LEU A 295 7.30 -1.32 -30.73
CA LEU A 295 6.34 -0.25 -30.45
C LEU A 295 6.82 1.11 -30.93
N ILE A 296 8.06 1.49 -30.64
CA ILE A 296 8.65 2.77 -31.10
C ILE A 296 8.66 2.84 -32.63
N THR A 297 9.09 1.76 -33.27
CA THR A 297 9.16 1.68 -34.72
C THR A 297 7.79 1.87 -35.37
N GLU A 298 6.79 1.17 -34.87
CA GLU A 298 5.43 1.26 -35.40
C GLU A 298 4.77 2.62 -35.06
N TYR A 299 5.01 3.15 -33.84
CA TYR A 299 4.58 4.50 -33.48
C TYR A 299 5.15 5.55 -34.43
N ASN A 300 6.48 5.53 -34.69
CA ASN A 300 7.13 6.48 -35.56
C ASN A 300 6.60 6.40 -37.01
N ARG A 301 6.33 5.19 -37.49
CA ARG A 301 5.70 4.99 -38.79
C ARG A 301 4.33 5.68 -38.88
N LYS A 302 3.50 5.57 -37.84
CA LYS A 302 2.17 6.20 -37.79
C LYS A 302 2.24 7.68 -37.50
N ALA A 303 3.16 8.14 -36.66
CA ALA A 303 3.37 9.56 -36.35
C ALA A 303 3.77 10.33 -37.57
N LYS A 304 4.64 9.77 -38.40
CA LYS A 304 5.10 10.37 -39.66
C LYS A 304 4.00 10.43 -40.73
N HIS A 305 3.15 9.39 -40.77
CA HIS A 305 2.05 9.35 -41.72
C HIS A 305 1.00 10.42 -41.40
N GLY A 306 0.88 11.41 -42.25
CA GLY A 306 -0.03 12.55 -42.08
C GLY A 306 0.44 13.59 -41.04
N HIS A 307 1.72 13.57 -40.64
CA HIS A 307 2.30 14.51 -39.67
C HIS A 307 1.51 14.56 -38.33
N ARG A 308 1.08 13.42 -37.82
CA ARG A 308 0.23 13.32 -36.65
C ARG A 308 0.93 13.67 -35.34
N ALA A 309 2.21 13.33 -35.21
CA ALA A 309 3.01 13.57 -34.04
C ALA A 309 4.52 13.61 -34.36
N PRO A 310 5.36 14.17 -33.46
CA PRO A 310 6.81 14.01 -33.56
C PRO A 310 7.22 12.54 -33.46
N GLU A 311 8.28 12.16 -34.18
CA GLU A 311 8.89 10.83 -34.05
C GLU A 311 9.66 10.74 -32.74
N ILE A 312 9.66 9.53 -32.12
CA ILE A 312 10.48 9.24 -30.95
C ILE A 312 11.93 9.10 -31.43
N PRO A 313 12.87 9.86 -30.84
CA PRO A 313 14.28 9.76 -31.22
C PRO A 313 14.89 8.41 -30.85
N ASP A 314 15.99 8.07 -31.49
CA ASP A 314 16.78 6.89 -31.12
C ASP A 314 17.17 6.94 -29.64
N GLN A 315 16.94 5.84 -28.93
CA GLN A 315 17.18 5.71 -27.49
C GLN A 315 18.62 5.27 -27.16
N GLY A 316 19.44 4.95 -28.16
CA GLY A 316 20.78 4.42 -27.96
C GLY A 316 20.79 3.09 -27.19
N LEU A 317 21.74 2.92 -26.25
CA LEU A 317 21.95 1.68 -25.51
C LEU A 317 21.04 1.52 -24.26
N MET A 318 20.36 2.58 -23.81
CA MET A 318 19.52 2.58 -22.63
C MET A 318 18.11 3.06 -22.96
N LEU A 319 17.11 2.23 -22.64
CA LEU A 319 15.71 2.59 -22.77
C LEU A 319 15.23 3.31 -21.51
N ASP A 320 14.94 4.60 -21.63
CA ASP A 320 14.25 5.40 -20.61
C ASP A 320 12.74 5.36 -20.90
N MET A 321 12.03 4.49 -20.23
CA MET A 321 10.59 4.29 -20.44
C MET A 321 9.78 5.57 -20.21
N GLN A 322 10.11 6.34 -19.17
CA GLN A 322 9.40 7.59 -18.89
C GLN A 322 9.60 8.61 -20.01
N ARG A 323 10.82 8.75 -20.48
CA ARG A 323 11.15 9.63 -21.61
C ARG A 323 10.46 9.19 -22.90
N ILE A 324 10.50 7.89 -23.21
CA ILE A 324 9.85 7.32 -24.40
C ILE A 324 8.36 7.66 -24.39
N TYR A 325 7.64 7.29 -23.33
CA TYR A 325 6.20 7.52 -23.26
C TYR A 325 5.83 9.00 -23.14
N SER A 326 6.67 9.83 -22.48
CA SER A 326 6.44 11.29 -22.42
C SER A 326 6.54 11.97 -23.79
N SER A 327 7.23 11.35 -24.75
CA SER A 327 7.34 11.85 -26.12
C SER A 327 6.19 11.35 -27.02
N MET A 328 5.36 10.41 -26.53
CA MET A 328 4.25 9.85 -27.32
C MET A 328 2.96 10.67 -27.14
N GLN A 329 2.22 10.85 -28.24
CA GLN A 329 0.85 11.33 -28.19
C GLN A 329 -0.11 10.18 -28.07
N PHE A 330 -1.08 10.31 -27.18
CA PHE A 330 -1.96 9.19 -26.78
C PHE A 330 -2.77 8.61 -27.95
N ASP A 331 -3.29 9.46 -28.83
CA ASP A 331 -4.09 9.01 -29.98
C ASP A 331 -3.29 8.17 -30.98
N VAL A 332 -2.02 8.54 -31.22
CA VAL A 332 -1.09 7.78 -32.07
C VAL A 332 -0.65 6.48 -31.39
N LEU A 333 -0.36 6.54 -30.08
CA LEU A 333 -0.03 5.36 -29.29
C LEU A 333 -1.21 4.37 -29.26
N LYS A 334 -2.42 4.88 -29.03
CA LYS A 334 -3.64 4.07 -29.02
C LYS A 334 -3.84 3.39 -30.38
N ASP A 335 -3.78 4.13 -31.45
CA ASP A 335 -3.87 3.57 -32.80
C ASP A 335 -2.79 2.50 -33.06
N THR A 336 -1.57 2.71 -32.54
CA THR A 336 -0.47 1.74 -32.63
C THR A 336 -0.77 0.46 -31.87
N ARG A 337 -1.19 0.57 -30.61
CA ARG A 337 -1.42 -0.55 -29.69
C ARG A 337 -2.69 -1.33 -30.04
N THR A 338 -3.71 -0.67 -30.59
CA THR A 338 -5.03 -1.30 -30.90
C THR A 338 -5.16 -1.72 -32.35
N HIS A 339 -4.14 -1.49 -33.19
CA HIS A 339 -4.16 -1.91 -34.59
C HIS A 339 -4.39 -3.42 -34.73
N ASN A 340 -3.75 -4.22 -33.89
CA ASN A 340 -4.00 -5.64 -33.81
C ASN A 340 -5.14 -5.92 -32.82
N LYS A 341 -6.37 -6.00 -33.37
CA LYS A 341 -7.56 -6.26 -32.55
C LYS A 341 -7.44 -7.54 -31.70
N ALA A 342 -6.78 -8.59 -32.22
CA ALA A 342 -6.61 -9.85 -31.51
C ALA A 342 -5.80 -9.70 -30.20
N GLU A 343 -4.94 -8.70 -30.09
CA GLU A 343 -4.23 -8.43 -28.84
C GLU A 343 -5.15 -7.80 -27.80
N VAL A 344 -6.00 -6.86 -28.22
CA VAL A 344 -7.02 -6.24 -27.35
C VAL A 344 -8.00 -7.28 -26.86
N ASP A 345 -8.51 -8.14 -27.76
CA ASP A 345 -9.44 -9.22 -27.43
C ASP A 345 -8.79 -10.22 -26.44
N ARG A 346 -7.51 -10.56 -26.66
CA ARG A 346 -6.74 -11.43 -25.74
C ARG A 346 -6.54 -10.78 -24.37
N PHE A 347 -6.25 -9.48 -24.32
CA PHE A 347 -6.16 -8.75 -23.06
C PHE A 347 -7.49 -8.79 -22.29
N GLN A 348 -8.59 -8.53 -22.94
CA GLN A 348 -9.92 -8.63 -22.34
C GLN A 348 -10.24 -10.04 -21.86
N GLN A 349 -9.92 -11.07 -22.65
CA GLN A 349 -10.13 -12.45 -22.23
C GLN A 349 -9.28 -12.81 -21.01
N MET A 350 -8.00 -12.38 -20.94
CA MET A 350 -7.17 -12.57 -19.75
C MET A 350 -7.79 -11.92 -18.52
N VAL A 351 -8.34 -10.70 -18.65
CA VAL A 351 -9.02 -10.04 -17.54
C VAL A 351 -10.24 -10.85 -17.09
N GLN A 352 -11.11 -11.27 -18.01
CA GLN A 352 -12.30 -12.07 -17.69
C GLN A 352 -11.92 -13.36 -16.97
N ASP A 353 -10.97 -14.14 -17.53
CA ASP A 353 -10.56 -15.43 -16.99
C ASP A 353 -10.09 -15.35 -15.54
N HIS A 354 -9.37 -14.27 -15.18
CA HIS A 354 -8.88 -14.09 -13.82
C HIS A 354 -9.96 -13.52 -12.88
N ILE A 355 -10.70 -12.52 -13.33
CA ILE A 355 -11.75 -11.89 -12.51
C ILE A 355 -12.85 -12.90 -12.18
N ASP A 356 -13.29 -13.72 -13.13
CA ASP A 356 -14.32 -14.76 -12.89
C ASP A 356 -13.87 -15.81 -11.86
N GLN A 357 -12.55 -15.99 -11.68
CA GLN A 357 -11.96 -16.83 -10.66
C GLN A 357 -11.72 -16.11 -9.34
N GLY A 358 -12.05 -14.81 -9.23
CA GLY A 358 -11.78 -13.98 -8.07
C GLY A 358 -10.29 -13.67 -7.87
N VAL A 359 -9.52 -13.61 -8.96
CA VAL A 359 -8.10 -13.28 -8.96
C VAL A 359 -7.88 -11.87 -9.48
N PRO A 360 -7.57 -10.87 -8.63
CA PRO A 360 -7.25 -9.53 -9.08
C PRO A 360 -5.92 -9.50 -9.82
N LEU A 361 -5.80 -8.65 -10.84
CA LEU A 361 -4.59 -8.53 -11.65
C LEU A 361 -3.78 -7.31 -11.19
N LEU A 362 -2.51 -7.54 -10.82
CA LEU A 362 -1.56 -6.45 -10.61
C LEU A 362 -1.20 -5.87 -11.97
N TRP A 363 -1.62 -4.64 -12.20
CA TRP A 363 -1.61 -3.98 -13.49
C TRP A 363 -0.63 -2.82 -13.54
N SER A 364 0.51 -3.03 -14.19
CA SER A 364 1.48 -1.97 -14.41
C SER A 364 1.10 -1.15 -15.65
N VAL A 365 1.11 0.17 -15.48
CA VAL A 365 0.69 1.13 -16.50
C VAL A 365 1.66 2.29 -16.61
N MET A 366 1.61 2.97 -17.77
CA MET A 366 2.13 4.32 -17.90
C MET A 366 1.00 5.31 -17.59
N LEU A 367 1.04 5.86 -16.36
CA LEU A 367 0.09 6.85 -15.86
C LEU A 367 0.22 8.17 -16.63
N GLY A 368 -0.85 8.96 -16.69
CA GLY A 368 -0.85 10.31 -17.28
C GLY A 368 -0.99 10.37 -18.80
N LEU A 369 -1.01 9.22 -19.49
CA LEU A 369 -1.21 9.15 -20.95
C LEU A 369 -2.70 9.14 -21.31
N ALA A 370 -3.45 8.20 -20.75
CA ALA A 370 -4.88 8.09 -21.05
C ALA A 370 -5.66 9.23 -20.38
N PRO A 371 -6.78 9.68 -20.98
CA PRO A 371 -7.69 10.60 -20.30
C PRO A 371 -8.32 9.92 -19.09
N GLU A 372 -8.05 10.47 -17.91
CA GLU A 372 -8.60 9.96 -16.63
C GLU A 372 -9.00 11.14 -15.74
N THR A 373 -10.13 10.97 -15.02
CA THR A 373 -10.52 11.89 -13.96
C THR A 373 -9.82 11.52 -12.65
N ASN A 374 -9.41 12.55 -11.89
CA ASN A 374 -8.75 12.37 -10.58
C ASN A 374 -7.49 11.49 -10.64
N ALA A 375 -6.71 11.60 -11.71
CA ALA A 375 -5.40 10.97 -11.84
C ALA A 375 -4.31 12.05 -12.04
N PRO A 376 -3.08 11.81 -11.55
CA PRO A 376 -1.95 12.68 -11.85
C PRO A 376 -1.72 12.81 -13.36
N LYS A 377 -1.44 14.03 -13.82
CA LYS A 377 -1.11 14.29 -15.23
C LYS A 377 0.36 14.04 -15.57
N THR A 378 1.17 13.72 -14.56
CA THR A 378 2.59 13.39 -14.77
C THR A 378 2.70 12.00 -15.36
N ILE A 379 3.44 11.86 -16.45
CA ILE A 379 3.69 10.57 -17.08
C ILE A 379 4.72 9.81 -16.25
N GLY A 380 4.39 8.58 -15.86
CA GLY A 380 5.28 7.74 -15.08
C GLY A 380 4.73 6.32 -14.89
N GLY A 381 5.62 5.40 -14.54
CA GLY A 381 5.22 4.03 -14.19
C GLY A 381 4.38 4.01 -12.92
N HIS A 382 3.29 3.24 -12.93
CA HIS A 382 2.41 3.07 -11.78
C HIS A 382 1.83 1.66 -11.76
N MET A 383 1.51 1.16 -10.57
CA MET A 383 0.84 -0.13 -10.40
C MET A 383 -0.55 0.07 -9.80
N ARG A 384 -1.52 -0.60 -10.42
CA ARG A 384 -2.94 -0.63 -10.09
C ARG A 384 -3.42 -2.06 -9.92
N LEU A 385 -4.66 -2.23 -9.52
CA LEU A 385 -5.36 -3.51 -9.59
C LEU A 385 -6.48 -3.45 -10.62
N ILE A 386 -6.50 -4.36 -11.59
CA ILE A 386 -7.75 -4.67 -12.28
C ILE A 386 -8.55 -5.56 -11.36
N ILE A 387 -9.77 -5.14 -11.06
CA ILE A 387 -10.70 -5.82 -10.16
C ILE A 387 -12.00 -6.22 -10.85
N GLY A 388 -12.19 -5.88 -12.13
CA GLY A 388 -13.40 -6.21 -12.85
C GLY A 388 -13.40 -5.77 -14.31
N TYR A 389 -14.53 -6.03 -14.95
CA TYR A 389 -14.81 -5.65 -16.33
C TYR A 389 -16.30 -5.43 -16.54
N ASN A 390 -16.65 -4.74 -17.63
CA ASN A 390 -18.02 -4.63 -18.14
C ASN A 390 -18.03 -4.84 -19.65
N LEU A 391 -18.64 -5.93 -20.11
CA LEU A 391 -18.69 -6.26 -21.54
C LEU A 391 -19.70 -5.40 -22.31
N THR A 392 -20.74 -4.89 -21.64
CA THR A 392 -21.76 -4.05 -22.27
C THR A 392 -21.20 -2.69 -22.66
N THR A 393 -20.42 -2.08 -21.75
CA THR A 393 -19.77 -0.78 -21.96
C THR A 393 -18.35 -0.90 -22.52
N ASN A 394 -17.83 -2.12 -22.63
CA ASN A 394 -16.46 -2.41 -23.05
C ASN A 394 -15.40 -1.71 -22.18
N GLU A 395 -15.54 -1.84 -20.86
CA GLU A 395 -14.69 -1.18 -19.87
C GLU A 395 -13.95 -2.18 -18.98
N ILE A 396 -12.77 -1.75 -18.53
CA ILE A 396 -12.02 -2.37 -17.44
C ILE A 396 -12.34 -1.60 -16.16
N LEU A 397 -12.61 -2.35 -15.08
CA LEU A 397 -12.83 -1.82 -13.75
C LEU A 397 -11.54 -2.01 -12.93
N TYR A 398 -11.04 -0.93 -12.35
CA TYR A 398 -9.75 -0.95 -11.66
C TYR A 398 -9.78 -0.12 -10.37
N SER A 399 -8.77 -0.31 -9.54
CA SER A 399 -8.59 0.36 -8.26
C SER A 399 -7.15 0.83 -8.11
N ASP A 400 -6.97 2.06 -7.63
CA ASP A 400 -5.66 2.61 -7.24
C ASP A 400 -5.45 2.47 -5.73
N SER A 401 -4.20 2.46 -5.28
CA SER A 401 -3.82 2.46 -3.85
C SER A 401 -3.61 3.89 -3.33
N TRP A 402 -4.60 4.75 -3.53
CA TRP A 402 -4.60 6.17 -3.14
C TRP A 402 -5.70 6.50 -2.12
N GLY A 403 -6.11 5.51 -1.35
CA GLY A 403 -7.11 5.68 -0.30
C GLY A 403 -8.54 5.88 -0.82
N PRO A 404 -9.39 6.53 -0.03
CA PRO A 404 -10.82 6.68 -0.30
C PRO A 404 -11.12 7.37 -1.62
N GLY A 405 -12.16 6.88 -2.31
CA GLY A 405 -12.57 7.39 -3.63
C GLY A 405 -11.77 6.81 -4.80
N HIS A 406 -10.82 5.91 -4.54
CA HIS A 406 -10.04 5.23 -5.54
C HIS A 406 -10.29 3.71 -5.61
N GLU A 407 -11.32 3.24 -4.91
CA GLU A 407 -11.67 1.82 -4.81
C GLU A 407 -12.18 1.24 -6.13
N LEU A 408 -12.94 2.04 -6.88
CA LEU A 408 -13.55 1.63 -8.13
C LEU A 408 -13.49 2.75 -9.16
N LYS A 409 -12.68 2.52 -10.18
CA LYS A 409 -12.56 3.36 -11.37
C LYS A 409 -12.80 2.53 -12.61
N ARG A 410 -13.01 3.19 -13.73
CA ARG A 410 -13.24 2.51 -15.02
C ARG A 410 -12.62 3.25 -16.17
N MET A 411 -12.24 2.52 -17.21
CA MET A 411 -11.82 3.09 -18.48
C MET A 411 -12.13 2.14 -19.63
N PRO A 412 -12.27 2.65 -20.87
CA PRO A 412 -12.41 1.80 -22.06
C PRO A 412 -11.28 0.77 -22.15
N ALA A 413 -11.60 -0.45 -22.53
CA ALA A 413 -10.64 -1.56 -22.57
C ALA A 413 -9.48 -1.31 -23.54
N ASP A 414 -9.72 -0.60 -24.64
CA ASP A 414 -8.69 -0.18 -25.57
C ASP A 414 -7.71 0.86 -24.97
N ASN A 415 -8.22 1.79 -24.14
CA ASN A 415 -7.36 2.71 -23.38
C ASN A 415 -6.54 1.94 -22.35
N ALA A 416 -7.16 0.99 -21.63
CA ALA A 416 -6.48 0.15 -20.67
C ALA A 416 -5.33 -0.64 -21.31
N TRP A 417 -5.60 -1.30 -22.46
CA TRP A 417 -4.55 -1.99 -23.21
C TRP A 417 -3.44 -1.06 -23.66
N THR A 418 -3.80 0.14 -24.15
CA THR A 418 -2.85 1.13 -24.64
C THR A 418 -1.79 1.51 -23.62
N ILE A 419 -2.18 1.67 -22.34
CA ILE A 419 -1.27 2.09 -21.28
C ILE A 419 -0.63 0.91 -20.51
N THR A 420 -1.05 -0.33 -20.78
CA THR A 420 -0.54 -1.53 -20.11
C THR A 420 0.92 -1.79 -20.47
N THR A 421 1.77 -1.95 -19.44
CA THR A 421 3.16 -2.39 -19.58
C THR A 421 3.37 -3.82 -19.07
N SER A 422 2.68 -4.23 -18.00
CA SER A 422 2.68 -5.62 -17.56
C SER A 422 1.40 -6.00 -16.81
N LEU A 423 1.12 -7.31 -16.77
CA LEU A 423 0.09 -7.93 -15.95
C LEU A 423 0.70 -9.07 -15.15
N ASN A 424 0.42 -9.09 -13.87
CA ASN A 424 0.90 -10.13 -12.97
C ASN A 424 -0.23 -10.59 -12.05
N THR A 425 -0.08 -11.80 -11.47
CA THR A 425 -0.98 -12.30 -10.44
C THR A 425 -0.20 -12.72 -9.20
N ILE A 426 -0.86 -12.59 -8.06
CA ILE A 426 -0.56 -13.27 -6.82
C ILE A 426 -1.79 -14.16 -6.55
N GLU A 427 -1.61 -15.46 -6.51
CA GLU A 427 -2.67 -16.45 -6.39
C GLU A 427 -2.44 -17.32 -5.16
N PRO A 428 -3.47 -17.70 -4.37
CA PRO A 428 -3.29 -18.64 -3.27
C PRO A 428 -2.90 -20.02 -3.78
N LEU A 429 -1.96 -20.70 -3.11
CA LEU A 429 -1.50 -22.04 -3.51
C LEU A 429 -2.59 -23.11 -3.44
N ASN A 430 -3.64 -22.90 -2.63
CA ASN A 430 -4.71 -23.89 -2.39
C ASN A 430 -6.07 -23.44 -2.97
N GLY A 431 -6.09 -22.58 -3.98
CA GLY A 431 -7.31 -21.95 -4.50
C GLY A 431 -7.89 -22.52 -5.79
N THR A 432 -7.30 -23.56 -6.36
CA THR A 432 -7.85 -24.16 -7.58
C THR A 432 -7.89 -25.67 -7.50
N SER A 433 -8.85 -26.24 -6.78
CA SER A 433 -9.45 -27.47 -7.25
C SER A 433 -10.44 -27.10 -8.38
N GLY A 434 -9.92 -26.60 -9.47
CA GLY A 434 -10.66 -26.50 -10.70
C GLY A 434 -10.92 -27.91 -11.18
N GLY A 435 -12.18 -28.30 -11.25
CA GLY A 435 -12.59 -29.56 -11.84
C GLY A 435 -12.01 -29.69 -13.23
N GLY A 436 -11.52 -30.87 -13.50
CA GLY A 436 -11.19 -31.33 -14.83
C GLY A 436 -12.43 -31.46 -15.72
#